data_fac1ccb0ba1dbba275bd53971233fbf3
#
_entry.id   fac1ccb0ba1dbba275bd53971233fbf3
#
_cell.length_a   1.000
_cell.length_b   1.000
_cell.length_c   1.000
_cell.angle_alpha   90.00
_cell.angle_beta   90.00
_cell.angle_gamma   90.00
#
_symmetry.space_group_name_H-M   'P 1'
#
loop_
_entity.id
_entity.type
_entity.pdbx_description
1 polymer ?
#
loop_
_entity_poly.entity_id
_entity_poly.type
_entity_poly.pdbx_seq_one_letter_code
_entity_poly.pdbx_strand_id
1 'polypeptide(L)'
;RDADYSWGTSTMMNLYSGTTCPFSHRCRIVLYEKQMDFQVIDVDLFNKPEDIAVINPYNRVPVLVDRDLVLYESNIINEYIDERFPHPQLMPPDPIMRARARQLLFTMEHELFSHIDILEKNLKSAEKSRIHVRDRLTELAPIFTKQKHMLGDDFSMLDVAIAPLLWRLDHYGIELGKAAAPLMKYAERIFSRQGFIDALTPSEKVMRR
;
A
#
# COMPACT_ATOMS: atom_id res chain seq x y z
N ARG A 1 -24.42 16.63 25.09
CA ARG A 1 -23.10 17.30 25.14
C ARG A 1 -22.41 16.93 23.85
N ASP A 2 -22.56 17.77 22.85
CA ASP A 2 -21.88 17.67 21.58
C ASP A 2 -20.40 17.90 21.87
N ALA A 3 -19.61 16.85 21.73
CA ALA A 3 -18.16 16.98 21.72
C ALA A 3 -17.82 17.70 20.42
N ASP A 4 -17.49 18.97 20.56
CA ASP A 4 -17.03 19.83 19.48
C ASP A 4 -15.63 19.30 19.05
N TYR A 5 -15.63 18.27 18.20
CA TYR A 5 -14.42 17.82 17.54
C TYR A 5 -14.11 18.84 16.44
N SER A 6 -13.57 19.98 16.83
CA SER A 6 -12.92 20.87 15.90
C SER A 6 -11.65 20.18 15.38
N TRP A 7 -11.82 19.30 14.41
CA TRP A 7 -10.73 18.91 13.54
C TRP A 7 -10.22 20.20 12.92
N GLY A 8 -9.11 20.67 13.43
CA GLY A 8 -8.60 22.01 13.17
C GLY A 8 -8.76 22.41 11.71
N THR A 9 -8.98 23.66 11.47
CA THR A 9 -9.14 24.34 10.18
C THR A 9 -7.93 24.19 9.25
N SER A 10 -7.20 23.08 9.36
CA SER A 10 -6.07 22.76 8.48
C SER A 10 -6.61 22.43 7.09
N THR A 11 -6.23 23.23 6.10
CA THR A 11 -6.48 22.95 4.67
C THR A 11 -5.63 21.78 4.16
N MET A 12 -4.74 21.23 5.01
CA MET A 12 -3.81 20.16 4.66
C MET A 12 -4.48 18.79 4.87
N MET A 13 -4.26 17.86 3.93
CA MET A 13 -4.67 16.48 4.12
C MET A 13 -3.88 15.83 5.25
N ASN A 14 -4.59 15.04 6.06
CA ASN A 14 -4.00 14.23 7.12
C ASN A 14 -4.19 12.74 6.81
N LEU A 15 -3.08 12.00 6.80
CA LEU A 15 -3.10 10.55 6.69
C LEU A 15 -2.77 9.94 8.06
N TYR A 16 -3.72 9.24 8.66
CA TYR A 16 -3.48 8.40 9.82
C TYR A 16 -2.88 7.08 9.34
N SER A 17 -1.64 6.83 9.71
CA SER A 17 -0.79 5.80 9.11
C SER A 17 -0.19 4.91 10.17
N GLY A 18 -0.40 3.61 10.06
CA GLY A 18 0.33 2.63 10.86
C GLY A 18 1.79 2.58 10.44
N THR A 19 2.70 2.67 11.40
CA THR A 19 4.16 2.74 11.16
C THR A 19 4.73 1.49 10.50
N THR A 20 4.03 0.35 10.62
CA THR A 20 4.41 -0.94 10.02
C THR A 20 3.31 -1.53 9.15
N CYS A 21 2.22 -0.81 8.96
CA CYS A 21 1.06 -1.29 8.21
C CYS A 21 1.31 -1.24 6.70
N PRO A 22 1.22 -2.37 5.99
CA PRO A 22 1.43 -2.39 4.54
C PRO A 22 0.36 -1.61 3.76
N PHE A 23 -0.85 -1.52 4.27
CA PHE A 23 -1.92 -0.74 3.65
C PHE A 23 -1.71 0.77 3.80
N SER A 24 -1.25 1.21 4.98
CA SER A 24 -0.83 2.60 5.19
C SER A 24 0.38 2.95 4.32
N HIS A 25 1.30 2.02 4.14
CA HIS A 25 2.48 2.16 3.29
C HIS A 25 2.08 2.50 1.85
N ARG A 26 1.05 1.83 1.30
CA ARG A 26 0.49 2.16 -0.02
C ARG A 26 0.12 3.64 -0.14
N CYS A 27 -0.59 4.15 0.85
CA CYS A 27 -1.06 5.54 0.84
C CYS A 27 0.09 6.53 0.98
N ARG A 28 1.10 6.22 1.81
CA ARG A 28 2.30 7.07 1.92
C ARG A 28 3.06 7.12 0.60
N ILE A 29 3.19 5.99 -0.11
CA ILE A 29 3.84 5.98 -1.44
C ILE A 29 3.12 6.92 -2.40
N VAL A 30 1.79 6.86 -2.50
CA VAL A 30 1.02 7.73 -3.40
C VAL A 30 1.23 9.19 -3.05
N LEU A 31 1.15 9.56 -1.78
CA LEU A 31 1.32 10.94 -1.36
C LEU A 31 2.71 11.49 -1.72
N TYR A 32 3.76 10.72 -1.51
CA TYR A 32 5.11 11.13 -1.88
C TYR A 32 5.34 11.14 -3.40
N GLU A 33 4.75 10.22 -4.15
CA GLU A 33 4.80 10.24 -5.62
C GLU A 33 4.09 11.47 -6.20
N LYS A 34 3.04 11.95 -5.55
CA LYS A 34 2.33 13.17 -5.94
C LYS A 34 3.07 14.46 -5.57
N GLN A 35 4.06 14.41 -4.68
CA GLN A 35 4.86 15.55 -4.22
C GLN A 35 3.99 16.73 -3.75
N MET A 36 2.87 16.42 -3.13
CA MET A 36 1.94 17.40 -2.58
C MET A 36 2.17 17.61 -1.09
N ASP A 37 1.63 18.70 -0.56
CA ASP A 37 1.65 18.95 0.88
C ASP A 37 0.61 18.09 1.60
N PHE A 38 1.07 17.34 2.59
CA PHE A 38 0.24 16.50 3.44
C PHE A 38 0.90 16.31 4.80
N GLN A 39 0.15 15.82 5.75
CA GLN A 39 0.66 15.44 7.07
C GLN A 39 0.39 13.96 7.31
N VAL A 40 1.42 13.25 7.76
CA VAL A 40 1.29 11.86 8.23
C VAL A 40 1.21 11.88 9.76
N ILE A 41 0.17 11.25 10.28
CA ILE A 41 -0.01 11.05 11.73
C ILE A 41 0.27 9.58 12.00
N ASP A 42 1.39 9.31 12.65
CA ASP A 42 1.81 7.95 12.95
C ASP A 42 0.90 7.32 14.02
N VAL A 43 0.44 6.12 13.75
CA VAL A 43 -0.41 5.33 14.65
C VAL A 43 0.35 4.08 15.05
N ASP A 44 0.49 3.87 16.37
CA ASP A 44 0.99 2.63 16.92
C ASP A 44 -0.13 1.57 16.87
N LEU A 45 0.09 0.50 16.11
CA LEU A 45 -0.90 -0.56 15.90
C LEU A 45 -1.20 -1.37 17.18
N PHE A 46 -0.28 -1.37 18.14
CA PHE A 46 -0.46 -2.05 19.42
C PHE A 46 -1.16 -1.17 20.47
N ASN A 47 -1.17 0.15 20.26
CA ASN A 47 -1.75 1.17 21.12
C ASN A 47 -2.52 2.20 20.29
N LYS A 48 -3.48 1.71 19.49
CA LYS A 48 -4.28 2.62 18.65
C LYS A 48 -5.04 3.63 19.51
N PRO A 49 -4.97 4.93 19.17
CA PRO A 49 -5.79 5.94 19.82
C PRO A 49 -7.28 5.63 19.65
N GLU A 50 -8.08 5.97 20.64
CA GLU A 50 -9.55 5.83 20.57
C GLU A 50 -10.15 6.61 19.40
N ASP A 51 -9.51 7.71 18.98
CA ASP A 51 -9.92 8.56 17.87
C ASP A 51 -10.03 7.80 16.53
N ILE A 52 -9.25 6.75 16.33
CA ILE A 52 -9.31 5.95 15.09
C ILE A 52 -10.68 5.26 14.96
N ALA A 53 -11.23 4.73 16.05
CA ALA A 53 -12.55 4.11 16.03
C ALA A 53 -13.66 5.10 15.73
N VAL A 54 -13.47 6.39 16.07
CA VAL A 54 -14.44 7.47 15.79
C VAL A 54 -14.49 7.77 14.29
N ILE A 55 -13.34 7.83 13.61
CA ILE A 55 -13.26 8.19 12.19
C ILE A 55 -13.35 6.99 11.26
N ASN A 56 -13.09 5.78 11.76
CA ASN A 56 -13.25 4.52 11.01
C ASN A 56 -13.97 3.50 11.88
N PRO A 57 -15.19 3.09 11.50
CA PRO A 57 -15.97 2.11 12.29
C PRO A 57 -15.29 0.74 12.40
N TYR A 58 -14.38 0.41 11.49
CA TYR A 58 -13.60 -0.84 11.55
C TYR A 58 -12.35 -0.72 12.42
N ASN A 59 -12.08 0.45 13.00
CA ASN A 59 -10.92 0.73 13.87
C ASN A 59 -9.60 0.31 13.21
N ARG A 60 -9.40 0.68 11.96
CA ARG A 60 -8.22 0.34 11.15
C ARG A 60 -7.59 1.58 10.54
N VAL A 61 -6.32 1.48 10.24
CA VAL A 61 -5.57 2.43 9.42
C VAL A 61 -5.27 1.78 8.06
N PRO A 62 -5.05 2.54 6.98
CA PRO A 62 -5.00 4.01 6.92
C PRO A 62 -6.38 4.67 6.96
N VAL A 63 -6.39 5.92 7.41
CA VAL A 63 -7.53 6.82 7.28
C VAL A 63 -7.04 8.14 6.73
N LEU A 64 -7.71 8.66 5.70
CA LEU A 64 -7.42 9.98 5.14
C LEU A 64 -8.51 10.95 5.58
N VAL A 65 -8.09 12.09 6.10
CA VAL A 65 -8.97 13.22 6.40
C VAL A 65 -8.57 14.39 5.51
N ASP A 66 -9.49 14.82 4.65
CA ASP A 66 -9.35 15.99 3.80
C ASP A 66 -10.56 16.89 3.99
N ARG A 67 -10.41 17.94 4.79
CA ARG A 67 -11.52 18.82 5.23
C ARG A 67 -12.59 17.99 5.93
N ASP A 68 -13.81 17.97 5.41
CA ASP A 68 -14.94 17.21 5.97
C ASP A 68 -14.97 15.76 5.48
N LEU A 69 -14.14 15.41 4.48
CA LEU A 69 -14.09 14.07 3.92
C LEU A 69 -13.23 13.17 4.79
N VAL A 70 -13.78 12.04 5.19
CA VAL A 70 -13.06 10.97 5.89
C VAL A 70 -13.15 9.71 5.04
N LEU A 71 -12.00 9.19 4.64
CA LEU A 71 -11.90 7.96 3.84
C LEU A 71 -11.08 6.91 4.57
N TYR A 72 -11.49 5.67 4.43
CA TYR A 72 -10.73 4.49 4.82
C TYR A 72 -10.69 3.48 3.67
N GLU A 73 -9.92 2.40 3.79
CA GLU A 73 -9.49 1.48 2.74
C GLU A 73 -8.44 2.09 1.81
N SER A 74 -7.25 1.48 1.79
CA SER A 74 -6.10 2.06 1.09
C SER A 74 -6.33 2.29 -0.40
N ASN A 75 -7.02 1.37 -1.09
CA ASN A 75 -7.26 1.53 -2.52
C ASN A 75 -8.30 2.61 -2.83
N ILE A 76 -9.26 2.83 -1.95
CA ILE A 76 -10.22 3.93 -2.07
C ILE A 76 -9.51 5.27 -1.84
N ILE A 77 -8.71 5.35 -0.78
CA ILE A 77 -7.91 6.54 -0.48
C ILE A 77 -7.01 6.90 -1.67
N ASN A 78 -6.31 5.91 -2.22
CA ASN A 78 -5.36 6.13 -3.30
C ASN A 78 -6.03 6.59 -4.60
N GLU A 79 -7.19 6.06 -4.96
CA GLU A 79 -7.94 6.54 -6.11
C GLU A 79 -8.43 7.98 -5.92
N TYR A 80 -8.89 8.32 -4.71
CA TYR A 80 -9.27 9.70 -4.39
C TYR A 80 -8.09 10.66 -4.56
N ILE A 81 -6.92 10.31 -4.01
CA ILE A 81 -5.72 11.15 -4.13
C ILE A 81 -5.34 11.32 -5.62
N ASP A 82 -5.40 10.25 -6.40
CA ASP A 82 -5.06 10.27 -7.81
C ASP A 82 -6.02 11.17 -8.63
N GLU A 83 -7.31 11.14 -8.32
CA GLU A 83 -8.32 12.01 -8.95
C GLU A 83 -8.17 13.47 -8.52
N ARG A 84 -7.89 13.69 -7.23
CA ARG A 84 -7.74 15.03 -6.66
C ARG A 84 -6.46 15.72 -7.14
N PHE A 85 -5.39 14.95 -7.33
CA PHE A 85 -4.06 15.40 -7.78
C PHE A 85 -3.64 14.53 -8.97
N PRO A 86 -4.07 14.89 -10.19
CA PRO A 86 -3.92 13.99 -11.35
C PRO A 86 -2.50 13.87 -11.90
N HIS A 87 -1.54 14.65 -11.41
CA HIS A 87 -0.17 14.62 -11.91
C HIS A 87 0.84 14.22 -10.83
N PRO A 88 1.65 13.16 -11.05
CA PRO A 88 1.54 12.17 -12.13
C PRO A 88 0.30 11.30 -11.95
N GLN A 89 -0.31 10.90 -13.06
CA GLN A 89 -1.48 10.02 -13.03
C GLN A 89 -1.06 8.58 -12.78
N LEU A 90 -1.67 7.93 -11.79
CA LEU A 90 -1.35 6.55 -11.39
C LEU A 90 -2.38 5.52 -11.86
N MET A 91 -3.66 5.93 -11.97
CA MET A 91 -4.68 5.10 -12.60
C MET A 91 -4.76 5.43 -14.09
N PRO A 92 -4.88 4.42 -14.98
CA PRO A 92 -5.01 4.67 -16.40
C PRO A 92 -6.26 5.51 -16.69
N PRO A 93 -6.17 6.51 -17.62
CA PRO A 93 -7.34 7.32 -17.98
C PRO A 93 -8.33 6.60 -18.89
N ASP A 94 -7.84 5.64 -19.68
CA ASP A 94 -8.67 4.84 -20.58
C ASP A 94 -9.61 3.93 -19.79
N PRO A 95 -10.92 3.91 -20.06
CA PRO A 95 -11.87 3.10 -19.31
C PRO A 95 -11.58 1.60 -19.31
N ILE A 96 -11.09 1.04 -20.41
CA ILE A 96 -10.75 -0.39 -20.50
C ILE A 96 -9.56 -0.70 -19.59
N MET A 97 -8.50 0.08 -19.69
CA MET A 97 -7.31 -0.11 -18.86
C MET A 97 -7.60 0.17 -17.38
N ARG A 98 -8.44 1.15 -17.08
CA ARG A 98 -8.87 1.44 -15.72
C ARG A 98 -9.66 0.28 -15.11
N ALA A 99 -10.57 -0.32 -15.88
CA ALA A 99 -11.31 -1.50 -15.44
C ALA A 99 -10.36 -2.69 -15.17
N ARG A 100 -9.40 -2.93 -16.07
CA ARG A 100 -8.36 -3.96 -15.86
C ARG A 100 -7.54 -3.69 -14.61
N ALA A 101 -7.14 -2.45 -14.38
CA ALA A 101 -6.39 -2.06 -13.18
C ALA A 101 -7.18 -2.36 -11.91
N ARG A 102 -8.47 -2.01 -11.85
CA ARG A 102 -9.34 -2.30 -10.70
C ARG A 102 -9.52 -3.80 -10.48
N GLN A 103 -9.67 -4.57 -11.54
CA GLN A 103 -9.80 -6.03 -11.43
C GLN A 103 -8.51 -6.66 -10.91
N LEU A 104 -7.34 -6.20 -11.38
CA LEU A 104 -6.05 -6.66 -10.88
C LEU A 104 -5.83 -6.27 -9.41
N LEU A 105 -6.23 -5.06 -9.02
CA LEU A 105 -6.21 -4.65 -7.60
C LEU A 105 -7.06 -5.59 -6.73
N PHE A 106 -8.26 -5.91 -7.18
CA PHE A 106 -9.15 -6.85 -6.50
C PHE A 106 -8.49 -8.24 -6.37
N THR A 107 -7.93 -8.77 -7.44
CA THR A 107 -7.23 -10.06 -7.44
C THR A 107 -6.05 -10.05 -6.47
N MET A 108 -5.28 -8.98 -6.48
CA MET A 108 -4.13 -8.81 -5.57
C MET A 108 -4.56 -8.82 -4.10
N GLU A 109 -5.66 -8.13 -3.76
CA GLU A 109 -6.22 -8.16 -2.40
C GLU A 109 -6.62 -9.59 -2.00
N HIS A 110 -7.28 -10.29 -2.91
CA HIS A 110 -7.81 -11.63 -2.65
C HIS A 110 -6.71 -12.68 -2.54
N GLU A 111 -5.75 -12.67 -3.46
CA GLU A 111 -4.73 -13.71 -3.60
C GLU A 111 -3.49 -13.46 -2.74
N LEU A 112 -3.16 -12.21 -2.41
CA LEU A 112 -1.93 -11.86 -1.72
C LEU A 112 -2.19 -11.19 -0.38
N PHE A 113 -2.87 -10.06 -0.37
CA PHE A 113 -3.00 -9.23 0.83
C PHE A 113 -3.94 -9.82 1.88
N SER A 114 -4.85 -10.71 1.50
CA SER A 114 -5.69 -11.47 2.45
C SER A 114 -4.87 -12.36 3.39
N HIS A 115 -3.62 -12.68 3.04
CA HIS A 115 -2.71 -13.46 3.87
C HIS A 115 -1.90 -12.64 4.87
N ILE A 116 -1.94 -11.32 4.77
CA ILE A 116 -1.08 -10.42 5.57
C ILE A 116 -1.31 -10.61 7.07
N ASP A 117 -2.56 -10.66 7.50
CA ASP A 117 -2.88 -10.80 8.93
C ASP A 117 -2.31 -12.11 9.52
N ILE A 118 -2.44 -13.20 8.78
CA ILE A 118 -1.90 -14.51 9.15
C ILE A 118 -0.37 -14.45 9.25
N LEU A 119 0.29 -13.80 8.29
CA LEU A 119 1.74 -13.66 8.24
C LEU A 119 2.26 -12.76 9.37
N GLU A 120 1.60 -11.62 9.61
CA GLU A 120 1.97 -10.69 10.68
C GLU A 120 1.88 -11.33 12.06
N LYS A 121 0.80 -12.06 12.33
CA LYS A 121 0.58 -12.73 13.61
C LYS A 121 1.30 -14.07 13.73
N ASN A 122 1.94 -14.52 12.66
CA ASN A 122 2.62 -15.82 12.58
C ASN A 122 1.75 -16.97 13.13
N LEU A 123 0.49 -17.01 12.70
CA LEU A 123 -0.46 -18.02 13.10
C LEU A 123 -0.06 -19.41 12.60
N LYS A 124 -0.69 -20.48 13.11
CA LYS A 124 -0.40 -21.87 12.71
C LYS A 124 -0.47 -22.11 11.20
N SER A 125 -1.33 -21.37 10.50
CA SER A 125 -1.47 -21.44 9.04
C SER A 125 -0.47 -20.56 8.26
N ALA A 126 0.47 -19.90 8.95
CA ALA A 126 1.41 -18.96 8.31
C ALA A 126 2.29 -19.64 7.27
N GLU A 127 2.75 -20.87 7.51
CA GLU A 127 3.58 -21.58 6.52
C GLU A 127 2.82 -21.84 5.23
N LYS A 128 1.55 -22.23 5.33
CA LYS A 128 0.68 -22.43 4.16
C LYS A 128 0.49 -21.11 3.41
N SER A 129 0.32 -20.00 4.12
CA SER A 129 0.23 -18.67 3.53
C SER A 129 1.53 -18.25 2.86
N ARG A 130 2.70 -18.50 3.44
CA ARG A 130 4.00 -18.23 2.82
C ARG A 130 4.15 -18.95 1.49
N ILE A 131 3.79 -20.24 1.45
CA ILE A 131 3.84 -21.06 0.23
C ILE A 131 2.89 -20.49 -0.83
N HIS A 132 1.67 -20.15 -0.46
CA HIS A 132 0.68 -19.59 -1.39
C HIS A 132 1.16 -18.27 -1.98
N VAL A 133 1.63 -17.33 -1.14
CA VAL A 133 2.13 -16.03 -1.60
C VAL A 133 3.37 -16.20 -2.47
N ARG A 134 4.32 -17.06 -2.08
CA ARG A 134 5.48 -17.38 -2.88
C ARG A 134 5.08 -17.87 -4.28
N ASP A 135 4.14 -18.80 -4.36
CA ASP A 135 3.72 -19.41 -5.62
C ASP A 135 3.02 -18.39 -6.52
N ARG A 136 2.13 -17.55 -5.96
CA ARG A 136 1.47 -16.48 -6.71
C ARG A 136 2.47 -15.45 -7.23
N LEU A 137 3.43 -15.04 -6.43
CA LEU A 137 4.47 -14.10 -6.85
C LEU A 137 5.38 -14.71 -7.93
N THR A 138 5.70 -16.00 -7.80
CA THR A 138 6.50 -16.69 -8.81
C THR A 138 5.77 -16.79 -10.15
N GLU A 139 4.47 -17.03 -10.14
CA GLU A 139 3.64 -17.04 -11.36
C GLU A 139 3.57 -15.64 -12.02
N LEU A 140 3.67 -14.58 -11.23
CA LEU A 140 3.66 -13.21 -11.74
C LEU A 140 4.99 -12.82 -12.40
N ALA A 141 6.10 -13.41 -11.97
CA ALA A 141 7.45 -13.00 -12.37
C ALA A 141 7.69 -12.91 -13.89
N PRO A 142 7.17 -13.83 -14.74
CA PRO A 142 7.45 -13.78 -16.19
C PRO A 142 7.00 -12.51 -16.90
N ILE A 143 5.99 -11.81 -16.40
CA ILE A 143 5.52 -10.58 -17.06
C ILE A 143 6.60 -9.50 -17.09
N PHE A 144 7.49 -9.50 -16.10
CA PHE A 144 8.56 -8.50 -15.98
C PHE A 144 9.75 -8.76 -16.89
N THR A 145 9.74 -9.84 -17.65
CA THR A 145 10.68 -10.04 -18.76
C THR A 145 10.26 -9.25 -20.00
N LYS A 146 8.99 -8.85 -20.09
CA LYS A 146 8.39 -8.17 -21.26
C LYS A 146 8.02 -6.72 -20.98
N GLN A 147 7.81 -6.37 -19.72
CA GLN A 147 7.38 -5.03 -19.33
C GLN A 147 8.03 -4.61 -18.01
N LYS A 148 8.14 -3.31 -17.81
CA LYS A 148 8.84 -2.73 -16.65
C LYS A 148 7.97 -2.72 -15.39
N HIS A 149 6.66 -2.58 -15.54
CA HIS A 149 5.72 -2.38 -14.44
C HIS A 149 4.51 -3.30 -14.59
N MET A 150 3.62 -3.28 -13.61
CA MET A 150 2.47 -4.19 -13.55
C MET A 150 1.48 -4.03 -14.71
N LEU A 151 1.29 -2.80 -15.23
CA LEU A 151 0.37 -2.51 -16.33
C LEU A 151 1.07 -2.25 -17.67
N GLY A 152 2.40 -2.30 -17.72
CA GLY A 152 3.18 -2.02 -18.92
C GLY A 152 4.46 -1.27 -18.59
N ASP A 153 4.76 -0.22 -19.35
CA ASP A 153 6.03 0.51 -19.20
C ASP A 153 5.98 1.62 -18.15
N ASP A 154 4.78 2.07 -17.78
CA ASP A 154 4.61 3.18 -16.86
C ASP A 154 4.31 2.71 -15.43
N PHE A 155 4.90 3.40 -14.46
CA PHE A 155 4.58 3.21 -13.05
C PHE A 155 3.10 3.56 -12.80
N SER A 156 2.40 2.70 -12.07
CA SER A 156 0.97 2.82 -11.85
C SER A 156 0.55 2.48 -10.44
N MET A 157 -0.74 2.64 -10.16
CA MET A 157 -1.35 2.28 -8.89
C MET A 157 -1.15 0.80 -8.53
N LEU A 158 -1.00 -0.09 -9.51
CA LEU A 158 -0.72 -1.51 -9.29
C LEU A 158 0.65 -1.72 -8.64
N ASP A 159 1.64 -0.96 -9.09
CA ASP A 159 2.99 -0.99 -8.54
C ASP A 159 3.01 -0.49 -7.10
N VAL A 160 2.25 0.57 -6.83
CA VAL A 160 2.05 1.08 -5.45
C VAL A 160 1.44 -0.01 -4.56
N ALA A 161 0.42 -0.69 -5.06
CA ALA A 161 -0.34 -1.66 -4.26
C ALA A 161 0.48 -2.88 -3.86
N ILE A 162 1.34 -3.40 -4.75
CA ILE A 162 2.15 -4.59 -4.47
C ILE A 162 3.44 -4.29 -3.71
N ALA A 163 3.98 -3.09 -3.84
CA ALA A 163 5.28 -2.74 -3.28
C ALA A 163 5.45 -3.02 -1.78
N PRO A 164 4.48 -2.73 -0.90
CA PRO A 164 4.61 -3.04 0.51
C PRO A 164 4.80 -4.52 0.82
N LEU A 165 4.15 -5.40 0.07
CA LEU A 165 4.34 -6.84 0.21
C LEU A 165 5.75 -7.26 -0.22
N LEU A 166 6.20 -6.79 -1.37
CA LEU A 166 7.55 -7.10 -1.89
C LEU A 166 8.64 -6.63 -0.92
N TRP A 167 8.43 -5.49 -0.28
CA TRP A 167 9.35 -4.98 0.74
C TRP A 167 9.42 -5.86 1.98
N ARG A 168 8.32 -6.55 2.34
CA ARG A 168 8.17 -7.34 3.55
C ARG A 168 8.44 -8.84 3.40
N LEU A 169 8.93 -9.30 2.26
CA LEU A 169 9.14 -10.73 2.01
C LEU A 169 10.08 -11.35 3.05
N ASP A 170 11.21 -10.71 3.32
CA ASP A 170 12.15 -11.17 4.34
C ASP A 170 11.52 -11.16 5.74
N HIS A 171 10.79 -10.10 6.05
CA HIS A 171 10.10 -9.93 7.33
C HIS A 171 9.07 -11.05 7.57
N TYR A 172 8.37 -11.48 6.51
CA TYR A 172 7.40 -12.58 6.59
C TYR A 172 8.01 -13.97 6.43
N GLY A 173 9.31 -14.06 6.19
CA GLY A 173 9.99 -15.34 5.97
C GLY A 173 9.64 -15.99 4.64
N ILE A 174 9.29 -15.22 3.63
CA ILE A 174 8.99 -15.70 2.29
C ILE A 174 10.27 -15.65 1.44
N GLU A 175 10.77 -16.82 1.07
CA GLU A 175 11.94 -16.94 0.18
C GLU A 175 11.47 -17.27 -1.23
N LEU A 176 11.92 -16.46 -2.19
CA LEU A 176 11.64 -16.66 -3.61
C LEU A 176 12.80 -17.40 -4.26
N GLY A 177 12.47 -18.35 -5.16
CA GLY A 177 13.45 -19.08 -5.93
C GLY A 177 13.94 -18.31 -7.17
N LYS A 178 14.80 -18.97 -7.94
CA LYS A 178 15.40 -18.41 -9.18
C LYS A 178 14.35 -18.02 -10.22
N ALA A 179 13.23 -18.73 -10.29
CA ALA A 179 12.14 -18.43 -11.22
C ALA A 179 11.52 -17.05 -10.99
N ALA A 180 11.66 -16.50 -9.79
CA ALA A 180 11.16 -15.18 -9.44
C ALA A 180 12.18 -14.04 -9.69
N ALA A 181 13.34 -14.33 -10.28
CA ALA A 181 14.36 -13.31 -10.51
C ALA A 181 13.85 -12.06 -11.27
N PRO A 182 13.01 -12.16 -12.30
CA PRO A 182 12.45 -10.97 -12.96
C PRO A 182 11.60 -10.11 -12.03
N LEU A 183 10.84 -10.73 -11.13
CA LEU A 183 10.07 -10.04 -10.11
C LEU A 183 10.98 -9.27 -9.14
N MET A 184 12.08 -9.86 -8.72
CA MET A 184 13.02 -9.22 -7.80
C MET A 184 13.74 -8.03 -8.45
N LYS A 185 14.05 -8.10 -9.73
CA LYS A 185 14.54 -6.94 -10.49
C LYS A 185 13.51 -5.82 -10.57
N TYR A 186 12.28 -6.19 -10.80
CA TYR A 186 11.15 -5.25 -10.76
C TYR A 186 11.04 -4.60 -9.37
N ALA A 187 11.07 -5.38 -8.31
CA ALA A 187 11.01 -4.87 -6.94
C ALA A 187 12.12 -3.85 -6.65
N GLU A 188 13.36 -4.13 -7.04
CA GLU A 188 14.48 -3.19 -6.89
C GLU A 188 14.23 -1.88 -7.62
N ARG A 189 13.61 -1.94 -8.79
CA ARG A 189 13.24 -0.75 -9.56
C ARG A 189 12.24 0.13 -8.81
N ILE A 190 11.24 -0.49 -8.18
CA ILE A 190 10.27 0.23 -7.33
C ILE A 190 10.96 0.84 -6.11
N PHE A 191 11.79 0.05 -5.43
CA PHE A 191 12.46 0.47 -4.18
C PHE A 191 13.45 1.61 -4.38
N SER A 192 13.95 1.80 -5.60
CA SER A 192 14.85 2.91 -5.94
C SER A 192 14.14 4.23 -6.28
N ARG A 193 12.81 4.22 -6.37
CA ARG A 193 12.04 5.46 -6.60
C ARG A 193 12.08 6.35 -5.37
N GLN A 194 12.24 7.66 -5.58
CA GLN A 194 12.32 8.62 -4.47
C GLN A 194 11.05 8.61 -3.62
N GLY A 195 9.88 8.52 -4.25
CA GLY A 195 8.60 8.44 -3.52
C GLY A 195 8.51 7.22 -2.61
N PHE A 196 9.04 6.08 -3.06
CA PHE A 196 9.11 4.87 -2.21
C PHE A 196 10.07 5.05 -1.04
N ILE A 197 11.26 5.59 -1.29
CA ILE A 197 12.28 5.82 -0.26
C ILE A 197 11.74 6.76 0.82
N ASP A 198 11.12 7.86 0.42
CA ASP A 198 10.56 8.86 1.33
C ASP A 198 9.38 8.33 2.14
N ALA A 199 8.65 7.35 1.59
CA ALA A 199 7.49 6.76 2.23
C ALA A 199 7.81 5.74 3.32
N LEU A 200 9.05 5.25 3.40
CA LEU A 200 9.46 4.27 4.41
C LEU A 200 9.55 4.91 5.81
N THR A 201 8.92 4.28 6.78
CA THR A 201 9.14 4.61 8.20
C THR A 201 10.46 4.02 8.69
N PRO A 202 11.03 4.54 9.79
CA PRO A 202 12.22 3.91 10.41
C PRO A 202 12.01 2.42 10.72
N SER A 203 10.82 2.05 11.20
CA SER A 203 10.48 0.64 11.50
C SER A 203 10.42 -0.23 10.25
N GLU A 204 9.99 0.32 9.13
CA GLU A 204 9.93 -0.41 7.87
C GLU A 204 11.30 -0.59 7.22
N LYS A 205 12.21 0.38 7.41
CA LYS A 205 13.57 0.29 6.85
C LYS A 205 14.33 -0.94 7.29
N VAL A 206 14.07 -1.44 8.50
CA VAL A 206 14.75 -2.61 9.08
C VAL A 206 14.11 -3.94 8.68
N MET A 207 12.99 -3.95 7.99
CA MET A 207 12.28 -5.17 7.57
C MET A 207 12.97 -5.91 6.44
N ARG A 208 13.79 -5.22 5.67
CA ARG A 208 14.52 -5.80 4.54
C ARG A 208 16.02 -5.81 4.84
N ARG A 209 16.66 -6.98 4.62
CA ARG A 209 18.09 -7.21 4.81
C ARG A 209 18.85 -7.25 3.50
#